data_f69a8b4a7788b0aa19824ef8ff5ee603
#
_entry.id   f69a8b4a7788b0aa19824ef8ff5ee603
#
_cell.length_a   1.000
_cell.length_b   1.000
_cell.length_c   1.000
_cell.angle_alpha   90.00
_cell.angle_beta   90.00
_cell.angle_gamma   90.00
#
_symmetry.space_group_name_H-M   'P 1'
#
loop_
_entity.id
_entity.type
_entity.pdbx_description
1 polymer ?
#
loop_
_entity_poly.entity_id
_entity_poly.type
_entity_poly.pdbx_seq_one_letter_code
_entity_poly.pdbx_strand_id
1 'polypeptide(L)'
;SKTKYIDEQTFIEINKRSNVQIGDILFSMIGGNIGSMILITRENYFDMAIKNVALFKQYIYNDVLIKYLYFYLQSQVVSIKNTALGGAQSFVSLNMLRNYLMPIPPLNEQKKIIEKFKLLDFVIQQYEKSYCELNNLKHELFPKLKKSILQEAIQGKLVPQIEEEGTAQELLEQIKTEKEKLVKEGKLKKSALTDSIIYKGDDNKYYEQVGKNINEITEEIAFDLPKGWKWCRLKDICSIFTGATFKKEEATITKQGIRILRGGNISPFELKIKDDDIFLAKDKIKEAILLKENDILTPAVTSLENIGKMARVDSDMPDTTVGGFVFIIRLHLINQWFSKYILCLLSSPFMIDFMRSITNKSGQAFYNIGKERLSTALLPIPPLVEQHRIVAQIEKLFEQLR
;
A
#
# COMPACT_ATOMS: atom_id res chain seq x y z
N SER A 1 -13.34 24.95 6.55
CA SER A 1 -14.69 24.86 7.09
C SER A 1 -15.54 25.97 6.49
N LYS A 2 -16.77 25.68 6.03
CA LYS A 2 -17.66 26.73 5.50
C LYS A 2 -18.24 27.48 6.68
N THR A 3 -17.87 28.77 6.84
CA THR A 3 -18.50 29.69 7.78
C THR A 3 -19.98 29.84 7.44
N LYS A 4 -20.86 29.73 8.43
CA LYS A 4 -22.31 29.96 8.25
C LYS A 4 -22.60 31.43 8.52
N TYR A 5 -23.33 32.05 7.65
CA TYR A 5 -23.82 33.41 7.80
C TYR A 5 -25.19 33.39 8.45
N ILE A 6 -25.49 34.41 9.24
CA ILE A 6 -26.79 34.65 9.88
C ILE A 6 -27.28 36.07 9.53
N ASP A 7 -28.57 36.30 9.67
CA ASP A 7 -29.14 37.60 9.48
C ASP A 7 -28.76 38.60 10.60
N GLU A 8 -28.89 39.88 10.31
CA GLU A 8 -28.43 40.95 11.20
C GLU A 8 -29.20 40.95 12.53
N GLN A 9 -30.49 40.62 12.53
CA GLN A 9 -31.33 40.61 13.72
C GLN A 9 -30.91 39.50 14.68
N THR A 10 -30.66 38.31 14.16
CA THR A 10 -30.11 37.17 14.90
C THR A 10 -28.70 37.49 15.45
N PHE A 11 -27.85 38.17 14.66
CA PHE A 11 -26.55 38.63 15.11
C PHE A 11 -26.62 39.57 16.30
N ILE A 12 -27.49 40.59 16.24
CA ILE A 12 -27.70 41.55 17.33
C ILE A 12 -28.18 40.83 18.60
N GLU A 13 -29.14 39.89 18.48
CA GLU A 13 -29.64 39.14 19.64
C GLU A 13 -28.55 38.29 20.32
N ILE A 14 -27.75 37.60 19.54
CA ILE A 14 -26.64 36.78 20.08
C ILE A 14 -25.58 37.67 20.71
N ASN A 15 -25.25 38.78 20.07
CA ASN A 15 -24.25 39.72 20.55
C ASN A 15 -24.63 40.47 21.84
N LYS A 16 -25.90 40.60 22.16
CA LYS A 16 -26.33 41.08 23.49
C LYS A 16 -25.74 40.24 24.64
N ARG A 17 -25.47 38.95 24.38
CA ARG A 17 -24.94 38.02 25.40
C ARG A 17 -23.45 37.76 25.28
N SER A 18 -22.89 37.76 24.09
CA SER A 18 -21.53 37.32 23.84
C SER A 18 -20.57 38.46 23.46
N ASN A 19 -20.94 39.34 22.55
CA ASN A 19 -20.14 40.49 22.11
C ASN A 19 -18.63 40.25 22.13
N VAL A 20 -18.16 39.37 21.21
CA VAL A 20 -16.75 38.95 21.11
C VAL A 20 -15.87 40.18 20.79
N GLN A 21 -14.76 40.32 21.50
CA GLN A 21 -13.83 41.44 21.35
C GLN A 21 -12.39 40.91 21.20
N ILE A 22 -11.52 41.79 20.71
CA ILE A 22 -10.08 41.52 20.68
C ILE A 22 -9.57 41.29 22.12
N GLY A 23 -8.81 40.24 22.31
CA GLY A 23 -8.32 39.81 23.63
C GLY A 23 -9.23 38.74 24.28
N ASP A 24 -10.38 38.41 23.73
CA ASP A 24 -11.21 37.29 24.21
C ASP A 24 -10.64 35.95 23.80
N ILE A 25 -10.91 34.89 24.58
CA ILE A 25 -10.60 33.51 24.21
C ILE A 25 -11.94 32.79 23.94
N LEU A 26 -12.07 32.19 22.77
CA LEU A 26 -13.12 31.26 22.45
C LEU A 26 -12.67 29.83 22.73
N PHE A 27 -13.49 29.04 23.44
CA PHE A 27 -13.19 27.69 23.85
C PHE A 27 -14.35 26.75 23.48
N SER A 28 -14.06 25.72 22.71
CA SER A 28 -15.06 24.72 22.31
C SER A 28 -15.43 23.80 23.47
N MET A 29 -16.72 23.69 23.78
CA MET A 29 -17.23 22.96 24.94
C MET A 29 -17.82 21.58 24.61
N ILE A 30 -17.98 21.19 23.34
CA ILE A 30 -18.81 20.04 22.96
C ILE A 30 -18.07 19.09 22.01
N GLY A 31 -18.27 17.78 22.24
CA GLY A 31 -17.83 16.69 21.36
C GLY A 31 -16.34 16.53 21.23
N GLY A 32 -15.88 15.99 20.12
CA GLY A 32 -14.45 15.74 19.85
C GLY A 32 -13.56 17.00 19.87
N ASN A 33 -14.16 18.17 19.65
CA ASN A 33 -13.48 19.46 19.63
C ASN A 33 -13.36 20.16 21.01
N ILE A 34 -13.78 19.51 22.10
CA ILE A 34 -13.59 20.06 23.45
C ILE A 34 -12.14 20.48 23.64
N GLY A 35 -11.92 21.71 24.10
CA GLY A 35 -10.59 22.27 24.36
C GLY A 35 -9.93 22.91 23.13
N SER A 36 -10.50 22.81 21.92
CA SER A 36 -10.09 23.68 20.81
C SER A 36 -10.38 25.13 21.17
N MET A 37 -9.37 25.99 21.08
CA MET A 37 -9.50 27.38 21.49
C MET A 37 -8.77 28.32 20.53
N ILE A 38 -9.22 29.57 20.52
CA ILE A 38 -8.60 30.64 19.76
C ILE A 38 -8.57 31.94 20.59
N LEU A 39 -7.44 32.59 20.64
CA LEU A 39 -7.31 33.95 21.15
C LEU A 39 -7.66 34.92 20.02
N ILE A 40 -8.60 35.83 20.29
CA ILE A 40 -9.03 36.83 19.31
C ILE A 40 -8.01 37.95 19.27
N THR A 41 -7.37 38.12 18.13
CA THR A 41 -6.37 39.14 17.82
C THR A 41 -6.92 40.11 16.76
N ARG A 42 -6.22 41.18 16.45
CA ARG A 42 -6.58 42.10 15.36
C ARG A 42 -6.62 41.42 14.00
N GLU A 43 -5.81 40.38 13.80
CA GLU A 43 -5.64 39.68 12.52
C GLU A 43 -6.80 38.69 12.24
N ASN A 44 -7.42 38.11 13.30
CA ASN A 44 -8.46 37.11 13.18
C ASN A 44 -9.84 37.63 13.66
N TYR A 45 -9.97 38.89 14.06
CA TYR A 45 -11.24 39.50 14.46
C TYR A 45 -12.09 39.83 13.24
N PHE A 46 -13.34 39.46 13.30
CA PHE A 46 -14.43 39.87 12.42
C PHE A 46 -15.74 39.84 13.20
N ASP A 47 -16.79 40.46 12.67
CA ASP A 47 -18.11 40.40 13.28
C ASP A 47 -18.61 38.96 13.34
N MET A 48 -18.70 38.41 14.53
CA MET A 48 -19.00 36.99 14.74
C MET A 48 -20.03 36.78 15.84
N ALA A 49 -20.92 35.84 15.64
CA ALA A 49 -21.82 35.31 16.66
C ALA A 49 -21.36 33.90 17.04
N ILE A 50 -21.37 33.57 18.31
CA ILE A 50 -20.88 32.29 18.83
C ILE A 50 -22.06 31.42 19.32
N LYS A 51 -21.92 30.08 19.08
CA LYS A 51 -22.88 29.08 19.57
C LYS A 51 -22.07 27.85 20.06
N ASN A 52 -22.40 27.34 21.25
CA ASN A 52 -21.77 26.18 21.86
C ASN A 52 -20.26 26.35 22.13
N VAL A 53 -19.85 27.59 22.38
CA VAL A 53 -18.46 28.01 22.67
C VAL A 53 -18.47 28.82 23.94
N ALA A 54 -17.57 28.55 24.86
CA ALA A 54 -17.32 29.43 26.00
C ALA A 54 -16.50 30.64 25.56
N LEU A 55 -16.86 31.80 26.13
CA LEU A 55 -16.19 33.05 25.93
C LEU A 55 -15.53 33.47 27.25
N PHE A 56 -14.19 33.55 27.26
CA PHE A 56 -13.42 34.10 28.36
C PHE A 56 -13.15 35.56 28.08
N LYS A 57 -13.77 36.43 28.88
CA LYS A 57 -13.63 37.90 28.81
C LYS A 57 -12.87 38.42 30.01
N GLN A 58 -12.07 39.45 29.80
CA GLN A 58 -11.45 40.18 30.87
C GLN A 58 -12.34 41.34 31.34
N TYR A 59 -12.40 41.60 32.67
CA TYR A 59 -13.02 42.81 33.20
C TYR A 59 -12.10 44.03 32.99
N ILE A 60 -10.80 43.86 33.11
CA ILE A 60 -9.80 44.87 32.82
C ILE A 60 -8.83 44.28 31.83
N TYR A 61 -8.65 44.91 30.69
CA TYR A 61 -7.77 44.41 29.64
C TYR A 61 -6.32 44.30 30.11
N ASN A 62 -5.75 43.11 30.06
CA ASN A 62 -4.36 42.84 30.37
C ASN A 62 -3.84 41.79 29.36
N ASP A 63 -3.09 42.23 28.36
CA ASP A 63 -2.54 41.42 27.29
C ASP A 63 -1.65 40.25 27.77
N VAL A 64 -0.93 40.49 28.88
CA VAL A 64 -0.08 39.44 29.46
C VAL A 64 -0.91 38.35 30.13
N LEU A 65 -1.89 38.75 30.95
CA LEU A 65 -2.74 37.80 31.66
C LEU A 65 -3.54 36.94 30.71
N ILE A 66 -4.10 37.51 29.62
CA ILE A 66 -4.93 36.73 28.68
C ILE A 66 -4.10 35.74 27.86
N LYS A 67 -2.87 36.12 27.46
CA LYS A 67 -1.93 35.21 26.79
C LYS A 67 -1.48 34.10 27.73
N TYR A 68 -1.18 34.43 29.00
CA TYR A 68 -0.88 33.41 30.00
C TYR A 68 -2.04 32.46 30.20
N LEU A 69 -3.28 32.96 30.36
CA LEU A 69 -4.49 32.14 30.47
C LEU A 69 -4.67 31.25 29.25
N TYR A 70 -4.46 31.78 28.06
CA TYR A 70 -4.54 31.00 26.82
C TYR A 70 -3.59 29.80 26.80
N PHE A 71 -2.31 30.01 27.11
CA PHE A 71 -1.31 28.94 27.18
C PHE A 71 -1.59 27.95 28.32
N TYR A 72 -2.04 28.46 29.48
CA TYR A 72 -2.40 27.61 30.61
C TYR A 72 -3.59 26.69 30.22
N LEU A 73 -4.66 27.23 29.65
CA LEU A 73 -5.79 26.43 29.19
C LEU A 73 -5.39 25.39 28.14
N GLN A 74 -4.49 25.73 27.22
CA GLN A 74 -3.94 24.77 26.26
C GLN A 74 -3.25 23.59 26.96
N SER A 75 -2.44 23.86 27.98
CA SER A 75 -1.76 22.82 28.73
C SER A 75 -2.74 21.90 29.51
N GLN A 76 -3.93 22.41 29.82
CA GLN A 76 -4.94 21.71 30.62
C GLN A 76 -6.00 20.99 29.78
N VAL A 77 -5.96 21.05 28.45
CA VAL A 77 -6.98 20.49 27.55
C VAL A 77 -7.27 19.02 27.85
N VAL A 78 -6.23 18.20 28.09
CA VAL A 78 -6.39 16.76 28.40
C VAL A 78 -7.11 16.60 29.74
N SER A 79 -6.73 17.35 30.76
CA SER A 79 -7.39 17.32 32.08
C SER A 79 -8.84 17.75 31.98
N ILE A 80 -9.13 18.83 31.26
CA ILE A 80 -10.51 19.34 31.03
C ILE A 80 -11.35 18.32 30.28
N LYS A 81 -10.80 17.68 29.23
CA LYS A 81 -11.49 16.61 28.49
C LYS A 81 -11.86 15.43 29.40
N ASN A 82 -11.01 15.06 30.31
CA ASN A 82 -11.25 13.96 31.25
C ASN A 82 -12.37 14.26 32.25
N THR A 83 -12.68 15.53 32.49
CA THR A 83 -13.81 15.95 33.33
C THR A 83 -15.12 16.13 32.57
N ALA A 84 -15.11 15.97 31.23
CA ALA A 84 -16.30 16.14 30.42
C ALA A 84 -17.39 15.14 30.78
N LEU A 85 -18.63 15.60 30.79
CA LEU A 85 -19.83 14.82 31.08
C LEU A 85 -20.53 14.41 29.79
N GLY A 86 -21.37 13.35 29.86
CA GLY A 86 -22.19 12.88 28.75
C GLY A 86 -21.70 11.56 28.14
N GLY A 87 -22.64 10.84 27.48
CA GLY A 87 -22.38 9.56 26.83
C GLY A 87 -21.95 9.73 25.36
N ALA A 88 -22.90 9.67 24.41
CA ALA A 88 -22.61 9.75 22.99
C ALA A 88 -22.00 11.11 22.52
N GLN A 89 -22.29 12.19 23.24
CA GLN A 89 -21.72 13.51 22.98
C GLN A 89 -21.24 14.14 24.30
N SER A 90 -19.95 14.08 24.55
CA SER A 90 -19.32 14.67 25.73
C SER A 90 -19.38 16.20 25.69
N PHE A 91 -19.51 16.84 26.88
CA PHE A 91 -19.49 18.30 26.98
C PHE A 91 -18.85 18.77 28.30
N VAL A 92 -18.31 19.98 28.27
CA VAL A 92 -17.81 20.73 29.44
C VAL A 92 -18.74 21.91 29.66
N SER A 93 -19.31 22.04 30.86
CA SER A 93 -20.23 23.13 31.19
C SER A 93 -19.48 24.44 31.50
N LEU A 94 -20.18 25.57 31.33
CA LEU A 94 -19.63 26.87 31.77
C LEU A 94 -19.32 26.89 33.27
N ASN A 95 -20.12 26.19 34.08
CA ASN A 95 -19.88 26.11 35.53
C ASN A 95 -18.58 25.35 35.86
N MET A 96 -18.27 24.28 35.13
CA MET A 96 -16.99 23.56 35.28
C MET A 96 -15.81 24.46 34.92
N LEU A 97 -15.90 25.23 33.82
CA LEU A 97 -14.85 26.16 33.42
C LEU A 97 -14.69 27.32 34.38
N ARG A 98 -15.77 27.86 34.97
CA ARG A 98 -15.72 28.95 35.98
C ARG A 98 -15.06 28.50 37.29
N ASN A 99 -15.23 27.24 37.67
CA ASN A 99 -14.63 26.69 38.90
C ASN A 99 -13.26 26.05 38.66
N TYR A 100 -12.73 26.14 37.45
CA TYR A 100 -11.40 25.58 37.14
C TYR A 100 -10.30 26.37 37.79
N LEU A 101 -9.48 25.73 38.62
CA LEU A 101 -8.42 26.39 39.35
C LEU A 101 -7.25 26.73 38.42
N MET A 102 -6.80 27.94 38.48
CA MET A 102 -5.67 28.44 37.71
C MET A 102 -4.63 29.11 38.64
N PRO A 103 -3.35 28.73 38.59
CA PRO A 103 -2.30 29.44 39.29
C PRO A 103 -2.05 30.78 38.59
N ILE A 104 -1.93 31.86 39.40
CA ILE A 104 -1.63 33.21 38.88
C ILE A 104 -0.28 33.65 39.42
N PRO A 105 0.83 33.46 38.73
CA PRO A 105 2.12 33.93 39.12
C PRO A 105 2.24 35.48 39.00
N PRO A 106 3.25 36.10 39.57
CA PRO A 106 3.52 37.51 39.38
C PRO A 106 3.68 37.88 37.89
N LEU A 107 3.34 39.13 37.54
CA LEU A 107 3.29 39.57 36.13
C LEU A 107 4.61 39.34 35.36
N ASN A 108 5.76 39.54 36.01
CA ASN A 108 7.06 39.31 35.39
C ASN A 108 7.30 37.83 35.09
N GLU A 109 6.79 36.93 35.91
CA GLU A 109 6.87 35.51 35.69
C GLU A 109 5.94 35.07 34.57
N GLN A 110 4.71 35.60 34.53
CA GLN A 110 3.79 35.38 33.38
C GLN A 110 4.45 35.74 32.05
N LYS A 111 5.14 36.91 31.98
CA LYS A 111 5.88 37.31 30.76
C LYS A 111 6.94 36.28 30.37
N LYS A 112 7.76 35.86 31.32
CA LYS A 112 8.81 34.83 31.06
C LYS A 112 8.24 33.52 30.59
N ILE A 113 7.11 33.07 31.16
CA ILE A 113 6.40 31.88 30.76
C ILE A 113 5.93 32.01 29.31
N ILE A 114 5.27 33.13 28.95
CA ILE A 114 4.77 33.38 27.59
C ILE A 114 5.93 33.40 26.57
N GLU A 115 7.04 34.05 26.88
CA GLU A 115 8.23 34.08 26.01
C GLU A 115 8.79 32.67 25.76
N LYS A 116 8.87 31.89 26.84
CA LYS A 116 9.36 30.52 26.74
C LYS A 116 8.44 29.63 25.93
N PHE A 117 7.11 29.76 26.08
CA PHE A 117 6.14 29.05 25.25
C PHE A 117 6.24 29.40 23.77
N LYS A 118 6.37 30.70 23.44
CA LYS A 118 6.55 31.15 22.05
C LYS A 118 7.81 30.55 21.41
N LEU A 119 8.92 30.52 22.18
CA LEU A 119 10.16 29.90 21.69
C LEU A 119 9.99 28.39 21.44
N LEU A 120 9.36 27.69 22.39
CA LEU A 120 9.10 26.26 22.28
C LEU A 120 8.15 25.95 21.12
N ASP A 121 7.08 26.72 20.94
CA ASP A 121 6.14 26.57 19.84
C ASP A 121 6.85 26.70 18.49
N PHE A 122 7.72 27.70 18.33
CA PHE A 122 8.53 27.84 17.13
C PHE A 122 9.43 26.61 16.88
N VAL A 123 10.09 26.09 17.91
CA VAL A 123 10.95 24.90 17.78
C VAL A 123 10.13 23.67 17.45
N ILE A 124 8.97 23.50 18.07
CA ILE A 124 8.05 22.38 17.79
C ILE A 124 7.57 22.44 16.36
N GLN A 125 7.14 23.61 15.86
CA GLN A 125 6.71 23.76 14.46
C GLN A 125 7.82 23.43 13.46
N GLN A 126 9.06 23.83 13.72
CA GLN A 126 10.22 23.47 12.89
C GLN A 126 10.45 21.94 12.89
N TYR A 127 10.37 21.33 14.07
CA TYR A 127 10.50 19.89 14.21
C TYR A 127 9.40 19.15 13.46
N GLU A 128 8.13 19.54 13.64
CA GLU A 128 6.99 18.94 12.95
C GLU A 128 7.13 19.03 11.43
N LYS A 129 7.53 20.19 10.92
CA LYS A 129 7.79 20.38 9.50
C LYS A 129 8.85 19.39 8.98
N SER A 130 10.01 19.36 9.63
CA SER A 130 11.11 18.47 9.24
C SER A 130 10.73 16.99 9.38
N TYR A 131 9.97 16.63 10.39
CA TYR A 131 9.47 15.27 10.62
C TYR A 131 8.47 14.84 9.52
N CYS A 132 7.54 15.73 9.14
CA CYS A 132 6.61 15.49 8.04
C CYS A 132 7.33 15.34 6.71
N GLU A 133 8.31 16.20 6.43
CA GLU A 133 9.14 16.13 5.22
C GLU A 133 9.91 14.80 5.15
N LEU A 134 10.52 14.37 6.26
CA LEU A 134 11.24 13.10 6.36
C LEU A 134 10.30 11.90 6.14
N ASN A 135 9.12 11.91 6.76
CA ASN A 135 8.14 10.83 6.58
C ASN A 135 7.63 10.77 5.13
N ASN A 136 7.31 11.91 4.52
CA ASN A 136 6.90 11.96 3.12
C ASN A 136 8.00 11.43 2.20
N LEU A 137 9.26 11.81 2.45
CA LEU A 137 10.41 11.31 1.71
C LEU A 137 10.55 9.78 1.82
N LYS A 138 10.41 9.21 3.03
CA LYS A 138 10.43 7.75 3.23
C LYS A 138 9.29 7.06 2.48
N HIS A 139 8.07 7.60 2.58
CA HIS A 139 6.90 7.02 1.91
C HIS A 139 6.98 7.05 0.38
N GLU A 140 7.66 8.03 -0.21
CA GLU A 140 7.81 8.14 -1.66
C GLU A 140 9.09 7.46 -2.18
N LEU A 141 10.21 7.69 -1.50
CA LEU A 141 11.52 7.26 -1.97
C LEU A 141 11.70 5.75 -1.89
N PHE A 142 11.32 5.12 -0.76
CA PHE A 142 11.56 3.69 -0.56
C PHE A 142 10.81 2.82 -1.57
N PRO A 143 9.53 3.06 -1.90
CA PRO A 143 8.87 2.35 -2.99
C PRO A 143 9.53 2.58 -4.36
N LYS A 144 10.02 3.80 -4.64
CA LYS A 144 10.74 4.10 -5.89
C LYS A 144 12.07 3.35 -5.96
N LEU A 145 12.84 3.33 -4.87
CA LEU A 145 14.11 2.57 -4.79
C LEU A 145 13.87 1.06 -4.97
N LYS A 146 12.86 0.49 -4.32
CA LYS A 146 12.51 -0.93 -4.51
C LYS A 146 12.19 -1.25 -5.97
N LYS A 147 11.45 -0.38 -6.65
CA LYS A 147 11.18 -0.54 -8.10
C LYS A 147 12.44 -0.45 -8.95
N SER A 148 13.33 0.50 -8.63
CA SER A 148 14.62 0.65 -9.34
C SER A 148 15.51 -0.59 -9.15
N ILE A 149 15.61 -1.12 -7.93
CA ILE A 149 16.35 -2.35 -7.64
C ILE A 149 15.82 -3.52 -8.46
N LEU A 150 14.49 -3.70 -8.53
CA LEU A 150 13.90 -4.75 -9.35
C LEU A 150 14.19 -4.56 -10.84
N GLN A 151 14.17 -3.30 -11.33
CA GLN A 151 14.47 -3.00 -12.73
C GLN A 151 15.93 -3.31 -13.09
N GLU A 152 16.87 -2.93 -12.23
CA GLU A 152 18.30 -3.26 -12.40
C GLU A 152 18.54 -4.79 -12.35
N ALA A 153 17.82 -5.48 -11.46
CA ALA A 153 17.89 -6.93 -11.32
C ALA A 153 17.51 -7.68 -12.60
N ILE A 154 16.40 -7.29 -13.25
CA ILE A 154 15.91 -7.97 -14.46
C ILE A 154 16.73 -7.63 -15.71
N GLN A 155 17.54 -6.56 -15.65
CA GLN A 155 18.47 -6.19 -16.72
C GLN A 155 19.86 -6.78 -16.54
N GLY A 156 20.07 -7.60 -15.49
CA GLY A 156 21.37 -8.20 -15.19
C GLY A 156 22.43 -7.23 -14.69
N LYS A 157 22.01 -6.08 -14.13
CA LYS A 157 22.91 -5.00 -13.65
C LYS A 157 23.12 -5.03 -12.13
N LEU A 158 22.33 -5.83 -11.39
CA LEU A 158 22.35 -5.83 -9.93
C LEU A 158 23.51 -6.62 -9.33
N VAL A 159 23.96 -7.66 -10.04
CA VAL A 159 25.09 -8.52 -9.64
C VAL A 159 26.03 -8.72 -10.83
N PRO A 160 27.34 -8.95 -10.60
CA PRO A 160 28.26 -9.22 -11.70
C PRO A 160 27.90 -10.52 -12.43
N GLN A 161 28.18 -10.59 -13.72
CA GLN A 161 28.01 -11.81 -14.53
C GLN A 161 29.21 -12.77 -14.25
N ILE A 162 28.91 -14.06 -14.06
CA ILE A 162 29.90 -15.11 -13.81
C ILE A 162 29.66 -16.23 -14.82
N GLU A 163 30.65 -16.44 -15.73
CA GLU A 163 30.48 -17.38 -16.85
C GLU A 163 30.37 -18.84 -16.37
N GLU A 164 31.01 -19.19 -15.27
CA GLU A 164 31.04 -20.55 -14.70
C GLU A 164 29.69 -20.98 -14.07
N GLU A 165 28.73 -20.06 -13.91
CA GLU A 165 27.41 -20.35 -13.34
C GLU A 165 26.43 -21.01 -14.32
N GLY A 166 26.88 -21.36 -15.51
CA GLY A 166 26.07 -22.02 -16.53
C GLY A 166 25.22 -21.04 -17.36
N THR A 167 24.17 -21.54 -17.97
CA THR A 167 23.32 -20.77 -18.88
C THR A 167 21.84 -20.92 -18.57
N ALA A 168 21.04 -19.93 -18.97
CA ALA A 168 19.59 -20.03 -18.93
C ALA A 168 19.05 -21.16 -19.84
N GLN A 169 19.79 -21.53 -20.88
CA GLN A 169 19.41 -22.64 -21.76
C GLN A 169 19.29 -23.97 -20.99
N GLU A 170 20.26 -24.25 -20.10
CA GLU A 170 20.24 -25.45 -19.24
C GLU A 170 19.00 -25.46 -18.31
N LEU A 171 18.64 -24.32 -17.76
CA LEU A 171 17.44 -24.19 -16.93
C LEU A 171 16.17 -24.43 -17.74
N LEU A 172 16.05 -23.86 -18.94
CA LEU A 172 14.89 -24.06 -19.82
C LEU A 172 14.75 -25.53 -20.26
N GLU A 173 15.86 -26.23 -20.47
CA GLU A 173 15.86 -27.68 -20.76
C GLU A 173 15.40 -28.50 -19.55
N GLN A 174 15.80 -28.15 -18.34
CA GLN A 174 15.28 -28.77 -17.11
C GLN A 174 13.78 -28.57 -16.99
N ILE A 175 13.28 -27.34 -17.23
CA ILE A 175 11.84 -27.03 -17.19
C ILE A 175 11.10 -27.88 -18.24
N LYS A 176 11.64 -28.01 -19.43
CA LYS A 176 11.06 -28.85 -20.49
C LYS A 176 10.96 -30.33 -20.06
N THR A 177 12.01 -30.86 -19.45
CA THR A 177 12.02 -32.23 -18.92
C THR A 177 10.95 -32.44 -17.85
N GLU A 178 10.79 -31.48 -16.91
CA GLU A 178 9.72 -31.55 -15.90
C GLU A 178 8.31 -31.44 -16.52
N LYS A 179 8.13 -30.60 -17.55
CA LYS A 179 6.87 -30.53 -18.30
C LYS A 179 6.52 -31.86 -18.95
N GLU A 180 7.47 -32.55 -19.58
CA GLU A 180 7.28 -33.87 -20.17
C GLU A 180 6.82 -34.92 -19.14
N LYS A 181 7.43 -34.87 -17.94
CA LYS A 181 7.03 -35.70 -16.81
C LYS A 181 5.60 -35.39 -16.34
N LEU A 182 5.27 -34.10 -16.15
CA LEU A 182 3.91 -33.67 -15.78
C LEU A 182 2.86 -34.08 -16.82
N VAL A 183 3.20 -34.10 -18.11
CA VAL A 183 2.31 -34.59 -19.18
C VAL A 183 2.11 -36.10 -19.10
N LYS A 184 3.19 -36.85 -18.81
CA LYS A 184 3.09 -38.33 -18.62
C LYS A 184 2.23 -38.70 -17.41
N GLU A 185 2.29 -37.88 -16.35
CA GLU A 185 1.48 -38.03 -15.14
C GLU A 185 0.04 -37.53 -15.32
N GLY A 186 -0.34 -37.01 -16.50
CA GLY A 186 -1.68 -36.44 -16.75
C GLY A 186 -1.98 -35.11 -16.05
N LYS A 187 -1.00 -34.51 -15.42
CA LYS A 187 -1.12 -33.20 -14.71
C LYS A 187 -1.05 -32.01 -15.65
N LEU A 188 -0.49 -32.18 -16.86
CA LEU A 188 -0.34 -31.16 -17.88
C LEU A 188 -0.83 -31.69 -19.24
N LYS A 189 -1.42 -30.83 -20.06
CA LYS A 189 -1.87 -31.19 -21.40
C LYS A 189 -0.68 -31.29 -22.36
N LYS A 190 -0.73 -32.17 -23.34
CA LYS A 190 0.30 -32.33 -24.40
C LYS A 190 0.59 -31.02 -25.16
N SER A 191 -0.42 -30.16 -25.33
CA SER A 191 -0.23 -28.83 -25.96
C SER A 191 0.72 -27.91 -25.22
N ALA A 192 0.96 -28.14 -23.93
CA ALA A 192 1.92 -27.36 -23.14
C ALA A 192 3.41 -27.69 -23.47
N LEU A 193 3.66 -28.73 -24.25
CA LEU A 193 5.01 -29.07 -24.72
C LEU A 193 5.46 -28.27 -25.97
N THR A 194 4.55 -27.47 -26.55
CA THR A 194 4.88 -26.59 -27.66
C THR A 194 5.45 -25.28 -27.11
N ASP A 195 6.74 -25.30 -26.82
CA ASP A 195 7.45 -24.12 -26.30
C ASP A 195 7.83 -23.17 -27.44
N SER A 196 7.95 -21.91 -27.10
CA SER A 196 8.58 -20.91 -27.96
C SER A 196 10.08 -20.88 -27.73
N ILE A 197 10.84 -20.79 -28.83
CA ILE A 197 12.30 -20.61 -28.81
C ILE A 197 12.57 -19.20 -29.30
N ILE A 198 13.14 -18.37 -28.44
CA ILE A 198 13.46 -16.97 -28.74
C ILE A 198 14.98 -16.86 -28.94
N TYR A 199 15.37 -16.29 -30.08
CA TYR A 199 16.80 -16.12 -30.44
C TYR A 199 17.03 -14.83 -31.22
N LYS A 200 18.26 -14.35 -31.19
CA LYS A 200 18.72 -13.23 -32.02
C LYS A 200 19.33 -13.76 -33.30
N GLY A 201 18.84 -13.30 -34.44
CA GLY A 201 19.38 -13.65 -35.76
C GLY A 201 20.66 -12.91 -36.12
N ASP A 202 21.29 -13.30 -37.21
CA ASP A 202 22.52 -12.66 -37.72
C ASP A 202 22.29 -11.23 -38.18
N ASP A 203 21.04 -10.85 -38.46
CA ASP A 203 20.58 -9.51 -38.78
C ASP A 203 20.31 -8.60 -37.57
N ASN A 204 20.71 -9.06 -36.38
CA ASN A 204 20.46 -8.39 -35.08
C ASN A 204 18.98 -8.28 -34.65
N LYS A 205 18.05 -8.93 -35.35
CA LYS A 205 16.65 -8.98 -35.01
C LYS A 205 16.33 -10.17 -34.12
N TYR A 206 15.26 -10.04 -33.32
CA TYR A 206 14.79 -11.12 -32.46
C TYR A 206 13.66 -11.89 -33.12
N TYR A 207 13.72 -13.20 -33.04
CA TYR A 207 12.75 -14.12 -33.61
C TYR A 207 12.19 -15.06 -32.55
N GLU A 208 10.91 -15.37 -32.66
CA GLU A 208 10.23 -16.42 -31.88
C GLU A 208 9.84 -17.56 -32.82
N GLN A 209 10.34 -18.75 -32.54
CA GLN A 209 9.95 -19.97 -33.25
C GLN A 209 9.00 -20.79 -32.38
N VAL A 210 7.80 -21.06 -32.91
CA VAL A 210 6.79 -21.92 -32.28
C VAL A 210 6.48 -23.05 -33.27
N GLY A 211 7.01 -24.22 -33.01
CA GLY A 211 6.94 -25.36 -33.96
C GLY A 211 7.63 -25.03 -35.28
N LYS A 212 6.85 -24.90 -36.38
CA LYS A 212 7.36 -24.54 -37.73
C LYS A 212 7.26 -23.03 -38.05
N ASN A 213 6.53 -22.29 -37.23
CA ASN A 213 6.28 -20.88 -37.47
C ASN A 213 7.38 -20.02 -36.84
N ILE A 214 7.91 -19.08 -37.58
CA ILE A 214 8.92 -18.10 -37.12
C ILE A 214 8.35 -16.71 -37.32
N ASN A 215 8.31 -15.93 -36.26
CA ASN A 215 7.83 -14.55 -36.26
C ASN A 215 8.94 -13.61 -35.76
N GLU A 216 9.09 -12.46 -36.37
CA GLU A 216 9.93 -11.38 -35.84
C GLU A 216 9.23 -10.74 -34.64
N ILE A 217 9.96 -10.60 -33.53
CA ILE A 217 9.47 -10.01 -32.25
C ILE A 217 10.40 -8.90 -31.73
N THR A 218 11.20 -8.31 -32.61
CA THR A 218 12.21 -7.28 -32.23
C THR A 218 11.57 -6.12 -31.47
N GLU A 219 10.37 -5.69 -31.86
CA GLU A 219 9.64 -4.60 -31.20
C GLU A 219 9.12 -4.94 -29.78
N GLU A 220 9.00 -6.24 -29.47
CA GLU A 220 8.61 -6.69 -28.12
C GLU A 220 9.80 -6.73 -27.15
N ILE A 221 11.04 -6.69 -27.64
CA ILE A 221 12.26 -6.78 -26.84
C ILE A 221 12.63 -5.39 -26.30
N ALA A 222 12.52 -5.21 -25.00
CA ALA A 222 12.73 -3.90 -24.38
C ALA A 222 14.21 -3.55 -24.14
N PHE A 223 15.09 -4.55 -24.03
CA PHE A 223 16.51 -4.37 -23.77
C PHE A 223 17.32 -5.63 -24.17
N ASP A 224 18.61 -5.45 -24.41
CA ASP A 224 19.53 -6.58 -24.66
C ASP A 224 19.85 -7.32 -23.36
N LEU A 225 19.94 -8.65 -23.44
CA LEU A 225 20.27 -9.50 -22.31
C LEU A 225 21.77 -9.67 -22.14
N PRO A 226 22.26 -9.88 -20.89
CA PRO A 226 23.61 -10.34 -20.62
C PRO A 226 23.91 -11.69 -21.30
N LYS A 227 25.20 -11.99 -21.48
CA LYS A 227 25.66 -13.29 -21.95
C LYS A 227 25.17 -14.41 -21.01
N GLY A 228 24.65 -15.50 -21.56
CA GLY A 228 24.12 -16.62 -20.78
C GLY A 228 22.63 -16.49 -20.42
N TRP A 229 22.03 -15.32 -20.51
CA TRP A 229 20.59 -15.13 -20.33
C TRP A 229 19.77 -15.47 -21.57
N LYS A 230 18.49 -15.80 -21.40
CA LYS A 230 17.54 -16.06 -22.49
C LYS A 230 16.21 -15.38 -22.24
N TRP A 231 15.57 -14.95 -23.32
CA TRP A 231 14.15 -14.61 -23.30
C TRP A 231 13.30 -15.89 -23.37
N CYS A 232 12.23 -15.95 -22.59
CA CYS A 232 11.17 -16.97 -22.77
C CYS A 232 9.78 -16.37 -22.54
N ARG A 233 8.74 -17.07 -22.95
CA ARG A 233 7.36 -16.67 -22.62
C ARG A 233 6.97 -17.23 -21.24
N LEU A 234 6.13 -16.48 -20.49
CA LEU A 234 5.63 -16.94 -19.20
C LEU A 234 4.93 -18.31 -19.32
N LYS A 235 4.17 -18.55 -20.38
CA LYS A 235 3.50 -19.83 -20.67
C LYS A 235 4.45 -21.03 -20.75
N ASP A 236 5.72 -20.78 -21.10
CA ASP A 236 6.69 -21.87 -21.31
C ASP A 236 7.23 -22.39 -19.97
N ILE A 237 7.14 -21.60 -18.91
CA ILE A 237 7.70 -21.95 -17.58
C ILE A 237 6.65 -22.20 -16.51
N CYS A 238 5.37 -21.85 -16.72
CA CYS A 238 4.32 -21.99 -15.71
C CYS A 238 2.95 -22.34 -16.29
N SER A 239 2.07 -22.76 -15.40
CA SER A 239 0.62 -22.83 -15.62
C SER A 239 -0.08 -21.74 -14.82
N ILE A 240 -1.02 -21.02 -15.44
CA ILE A 240 -1.82 -20.01 -14.77
C ILE A 240 -3.22 -20.58 -14.50
N PHE A 241 -3.64 -20.63 -13.24
CA PHE A 241 -4.97 -21.06 -12.84
C PHE A 241 -5.79 -19.85 -12.39
N THR A 242 -7.09 -19.90 -12.68
CA THR A 242 -8.06 -18.99 -12.07
C THR A 242 -8.59 -19.64 -10.80
N GLY A 243 -8.74 -18.89 -9.74
CA GLY A 243 -9.27 -19.40 -8.48
C GLY A 243 -10.72 -19.81 -8.53
N ALA A 244 -11.27 -20.19 -7.39
CA ALA A 244 -12.63 -20.72 -7.24
C ALA A 244 -13.70 -19.66 -7.54
N THR A 245 -14.68 -20.03 -8.37
CA THR A 245 -15.88 -19.23 -8.62
C THR A 245 -17.03 -19.83 -7.82
N PHE A 246 -17.75 -19.02 -7.07
CA PHE A 246 -18.84 -19.44 -6.18
C PHE A 246 -19.90 -18.33 -6.03
N LYS A 247 -21.09 -18.71 -5.59
CA LYS A 247 -22.15 -17.77 -5.24
C LYS A 247 -21.97 -17.30 -3.79
N LYS A 248 -22.40 -16.09 -3.48
CA LYS A 248 -22.23 -15.48 -2.14
C LYS A 248 -22.83 -16.35 -1.02
N GLU A 249 -23.93 -17.03 -1.32
CA GLU A 249 -24.68 -17.90 -0.38
C GLU A 249 -23.93 -19.21 -0.05
N GLU A 250 -22.94 -19.59 -0.87
CA GLU A 250 -22.13 -20.78 -0.67
C GLU A 250 -20.94 -20.56 0.25
N ALA A 251 -20.61 -19.28 0.49
CA ALA A 251 -19.49 -18.89 1.32
C ALA A 251 -19.92 -18.74 2.79
N THR A 252 -19.07 -19.22 3.68
CA THR A 252 -19.25 -19.10 5.13
C THR A 252 -18.03 -18.45 5.77
N ILE A 253 -18.21 -17.82 6.94
CA ILE A 253 -17.14 -17.33 7.80
C ILE A 253 -16.73 -18.34 8.88
N THR A 254 -17.48 -19.43 9.01
CA THR A 254 -17.11 -20.55 9.92
C THR A 254 -15.86 -21.21 9.35
N LYS A 255 -14.81 -21.33 10.15
CA LYS A 255 -13.50 -21.86 9.73
C LYS A 255 -13.55 -23.37 9.38
N GLN A 256 -14.52 -23.78 8.55
CA GLN A 256 -14.71 -25.15 8.10
C GLN A 256 -14.68 -25.22 6.57
N GLY A 257 -13.94 -26.17 6.01
CA GLY A 257 -13.77 -26.34 4.57
C GLY A 257 -12.48 -25.74 4.04
N ILE A 258 -12.50 -25.28 2.77
CA ILE A 258 -11.35 -24.68 2.09
C ILE A 258 -11.42 -23.16 2.22
N ARG A 259 -10.36 -22.55 2.73
CA ARG A 259 -10.19 -21.09 2.85
C ARG A 259 -10.03 -20.49 1.45
N ILE A 260 -10.70 -19.36 1.21
CA ILE A 260 -10.66 -18.62 -0.04
C ILE A 260 -9.97 -17.27 0.19
N LEU A 261 -8.75 -17.12 -0.33
CA LEU A 261 -8.04 -15.86 -0.32
C LEU A 261 -8.52 -14.96 -1.45
N ARG A 262 -8.59 -13.67 -1.17
CA ARG A 262 -9.04 -12.63 -2.11
C ARG A 262 -7.89 -11.67 -2.42
N GLY A 263 -8.05 -10.77 -3.38
CA GLY A 263 -7.05 -9.75 -3.69
C GLY A 263 -6.58 -8.93 -2.47
N GLY A 264 -7.44 -8.74 -1.47
CA GLY A 264 -7.10 -8.07 -0.21
C GLY A 264 -6.16 -8.84 0.72
N ASN A 265 -5.93 -10.14 0.47
CA ASN A 265 -4.95 -10.95 1.20
C ASN A 265 -3.53 -10.82 0.60
N ILE A 266 -3.41 -10.23 -0.62
CA ILE A 266 -2.14 -10.11 -1.33
C ILE A 266 -1.61 -8.69 -1.15
N SER A 267 -0.45 -8.58 -0.52
CA SER A 267 0.38 -7.37 -0.47
C SER A 267 1.65 -7.58 -1.29
N PRO A 268 2.38 -6.56 -1.71
CA PRO A 268 3.65 -6.75 -2.39
C PRO A 268 4.60 -7.63 -1.58
N PHE A 269 4.97 -8.79 -2.12
CA PHE A 269 5.85 -9.82 -1.52
C PHE A 269 5.30 -10.50 -0.25
N GLU A 270 4.05 -10.27 0.15
CA GLU A 270 3.51 -10.81 1.39
C GLU A 270 2.08 -11.34 1.20
N LEU A 271 1.81 -12.55 1.70
CA LEU A 271 0.50 -13.16 1.75
C LEU A 271 -0.06 -13.06 3.19
N LYS A 272 -1.23 -12.44 3.35
CA LYS A 272 -1.85 -12.20 4.65
C LYS A 272 -3.09 -13.05 4.83
N ILE A 273 -3.08 -13.91 5.83
CA ILE A 273 -4.27 -14.63 6.29
C ILE A 273 -5.06 -13.69 7.21
N LYS A 274 -6.38 -13.60 7.01
CA LYS A 274 -7.25 -12.69 7.73
C LYS A 274 -8.34 -13.45 8.48
N ASP A 275 -8.84 -12.87 9.55
CA ASP A 275 -9.94 -13.48 10.33
C ASP A 275 -11.29 -13.41 9.61
N ASP A 276 -11.46 -12.46 8.68
CA ASP A 276 -12.63 -12.30 7.83
C ASP A 276 -12.54 -13.06 6.49
N ASP A 277 -11.57 -13.96 6.35
CA ASP A 277 -11.51 -14.86 5.19
C ASP A 277 -12.73 -15.77 5.16
N ILE A 278 -13.21 -16.06 3.95
CA ILE A 278 -14.36 -16.92 3.74
C ILE A 278 -13.92 -18.35 3.44
N PHE A 279 -14.85 -19.30 3.61
CA PHE A 279 -14.62 -20.72 3.42
C PHE A 279 -15.69 -21.32 2.52
N LEU A 280 -15.32 -22.36 1.76
CA LEU A 280 -16.20 -23.16 0.92
C LEU A 280 -16.09 -24.65 1.28
N ALA A 281 -17.15 -25.40 1.03
CA ALA A 281 -17.14 -26.87 1.16
C ALA A 281 -16.08 -27.49 0.22
N LYS A 282 -15.41 -28.57 0.69
CA LYS A 282 -14.28 -29.19 -0.04
C LYS A 282 -14.68 -29.75 -1.41
N ASP A 283 -15.88 -30.29 -1.53
CA ASP A 283 -16.42 -30.88 -2.76
C ASP A 283 -16.61 -29.88 -3.90
N LYS A 284 -16.62 -28.57 -3.59
CA LYS A 284 -16.73 -27.48 -4.57
C LYS A 284 -15.39 -27.03 -5.14
N ILE A 285 -14.28 -27.49 -4.57
CA ILE A 285 -12.93 -27.01 -4.93
C ILE A 285 -12.17 -28.13 -5.66
N LYS A 286 -11.66 -27.81 -6.84
CA LYS A 286 -10.78 -28.70 -7.58
C LYS A 286 -9.41 -28.75 -6.92
N GLU A 287 -8.85 -29.94 -6.74
CA GLU A 287 -7.53 -30.14 -6.14
C GLU A 287 -6.42 -29.34 -6.86
N ALA A 288 -6.55 -29.19 -8.18
CA ALA A 288 -5.57 -28.47 -9.02
C ALA A 288 -5.35 -27.02 -8.62
N ILE A 289 -6.34 -26.36 -7.95
CA ILE A 289 -6.26 -24.97 -7.51
C ILE A 289 -5.98 -24.80 -6.02
N LEU A 290 -5.77 -25.87 -5.27
CA LEU A 290 -5.24 -25.79 -3.90
C LEU A 290 -3.83 -25.22 -3.95
N LEU A 291 -3.51 -24.33 -2.97
CA LEU A 291 -2.23 -23.63 -2.97
C LEU A 291 -1.09 -24.56 -2.59
N LYS A 292 -0.02 -24.46 -3.35
CA LYS A 292 1.23 -25.22 -3.14
C LYS A 292 2.35 -24.28 -2.86
N GLU A 293 3.36 -24.78 -2.18
CA GLU A 293 4.62 -24.07 -2.02
C GLU A 293 5.16 -23.57 -3.36
N ASN A 294 5.68 -22.37 -3.40
CA ASN A 294 6.20 -21.68 -4.59
C ASN A 294 5.13 -21.19 -5.59
N ASP A 295 3.83 -21.37 -5.36
CA ASP A 295 2.80 -20.68 -6.15
C ASP A 295 2.95 -19.16 -5.98
N ILE A 296 2.78 -18.41 -7.09
CA ILE A 296 2.75 -16.94 -7.06
C ILE A 296 1.30 -16.49 -7.30
N LEU A 297 0.79 -15.65 -6.42
CA LEU A 297 -0.58 -15.17 -6.44
C LEU A 297 -0.63 -13.71 -6.89
N THR A 298 -1.55 -13.37 -7.79
CA THR A 298 -1.79 -12.00 -8.23
C THR A 298 -3.27 -11.71 -8.46
N PRO A 299 -3.80 -10.54 -8.07
CA PRO A 299 -5.15 -10.15 -8.42
C PRO A 299 -5.34 -10.05 -9.94
N ALA A 300 -6.34 -10.75 -10.48
CA ALA A 300 -6.72 -10.71 -11.89
C ALA A 300 -7.62 -9.51 -12.20
N VAL A 301 -8.43 -9.07 -11.22
CA VAL A 301 -9.32 -7.91 -11.30
C VAL A 301 -8.99 -6.96 -10.16
N THR A 302 -8.54 -5.74 -10.49
CA THR A 302 -8.08 -4.79 -9.48
C THR A 302 -8.06 -3.35 -10.01
N SER A 303 -7.77 -2.35 -9.16
CA SER A 303 -7.49 -0.98 -9.60
C SER A 303 -6.10 -0.88 -10.26
N LEU A 304 -5.89 0.13 -11.10
CA LEU A 304 -4.62 0.32 -11.82
C LEU A 304 -3.39 0.38 -10.90
N GLU A 305 -3.53 0.98 -9.73
CA GLU A 305 -2.46 1.10 -8.73
C GLU A 305 -2.09 -0.23 -8.07
N ASN A 306 -3.02 -1.19 -8.06
CA ASN A 306 -2.84 -2.51 -7.47
C ASN A 306 -2.38 -3.58 -8.48
N ILE A 307 -2.25 -3.22 -9.78
CA ILE A 307 -1.66 -4.10 -10.78
C ILE A 307 -0.20 -4.36 -10.41
N GLY A 308 0.21 -5.63 -10.45
CA GLY A 308 1.56 -6.05 -10.06
C GLY A 308 1.73 -6.36 -8.57
N LYS A 309 0.67 -6.27 -7.75
CA LYS A 309 0.70 -6.86 -6.41
C LYS A 309 0.78 -8.37 -6.52
N MET A 310 1.83 -8.94 -5.97
CA MET A 310 2.08 -10.38 -5.99
C MET A 310 2.65 -10.85 -4.66
N ALA A 311 2.32 -12.10 -4.32
CA ALA A 311 2.88 -12.78 -3.16
C ALA A 311 3.16 -14.24 -3.51
N ARG A 312 4.21 -14.82 -2.93
CA ARG A 312 4.54 -16.23 -3.04
C ARG A 312 3.94 -17.00 -1.86
N VAL A 313 3.56 -18.22 -2.10
CA VAL A 313 3.15 -19.19 -1.08
C VAL A 313 4.40 -19.87 -0.53
N ASP A 314 4.66 -19.71 0.77
CA ASP A 314 5.90 -20.16 1.41
C ASP A 314 5.89 -21.63 1.84
N SER A 315 4.71 -22.24 1.92
CA SER A 315 4.53 -23.67 2.25
C SER A 315 3.21 -24.18 1.67
N ASP A 316 3.08 -25.50 1.50
CA ASP A 316 1.84 -26.10 1.05
C ASP A 316 0.66 -25.72 1.94
N MET A 317 -0.47 -25.33 1.32
CA MET A 317 -1.69 -24.95 1.99
C MET A 317 -2.88 -25.81 1.47
N PRO A 318 -2.98 -27.08 1.90
CA PRO A 318 -3.91 -28.05 1.33
C PRO A 318 -5.39 -27.72 1.58
N ASP A 319 -5.68 -26.86 2.55
CA ASP A 319 -7.04 -26.38 2.87
C ASP A 319 -7.25 -24.90 2.48
N THR A 320 -6.49 -24.40 1.49
CA THR A 320 -6.56 -23.01 1.03
C THR A 320 -6.47 -22.90 -0.48
N THR A 321 -7.27 -22.02 -1.06
CA THR A 321 -7.19 -21.60 -2.46
C THR A 321 -7.50 -20.10 -2.59
N VAL A 322 -7.62 -19.59 -3.79
CA VAL A 322 -7.97 -18.18 -4.07
C VAL A 322 -9.34 -18.09 -4.74
N GLY A 323 -9.98 -16.94 -4.64
CA GLY A 323 -11.22 -16.64 -5.36
C GLY A 323 -10.99 -16.36 -6.85
N GLY A 324 -12.06 -16.42 -7.66
CA GLY A 324 -12.02 -16.33 -9.11
C GLY A 324 -11.43 -15.02 -9.68
N PHE A 325 -11.20 -14.02 -8.86
CA PHE A 325 -10.54 -12.76 -9.23
C PHE A 325 -9.04 -12.73 -8.89
N VAL A 326 -8.44 -13.88 -8.60
CA VAL A 326 -7.02 -14.04 -8.33
C VAL A 326 -6.47 -15.16 -9.20
N PHE A 327 -5.30 -14.94 -9.79
CA PHE A 327 -4.55 -15.98 -10.49
C PHE A 327 -3.56 -16.67 -9.57
N ILE A 328 -3.39 -17.98 -9.81
CA ILE A 328 -2.30 -18.81 -9.27
C ILE A 328 -1.35 -19.06 -10.44
N ILE A 329 -0.12 -18.57 -10.36
CA ILE A 329 0.96 -18.81 -11.30
C ILE A 329 1.83 -19.92 -10.69
N ARG A 330 1.74 -21.14 -11.23
CA ARG A 330 2.45 -22.32 -10.74
C ARG A 330 3.56 -22.67 -11.70
N LEU A 331 4.79 -22.58 -11.23
CA LEU A 331 5.98 -22.91 -12.03
C LEU A 331 6.05 -24.44 -12.28
N HIS A 332 6.55 -24.81 -13.45
CA HIS A 332 6.72 -26.21 -13.81
C HIS A 332 7.95 -26.84 -13.13
N LEU A 333 8.97 -26.06 -12.84
CA LEU A 333 10.14 -26.46 -12.04
C LEU A 333 9.96 -26.00 -10.60
N ILE A 334 9.97 -26.94 -9.65
CA ILE A 334 9.86 -26.65 -8.23
C ILE A 334 11.25 -26.29 -7.69
N ASN A 335 11.50 -24.99 -7.54
CA ASN A 335 12.72 -24.45 -6.98
C ASN A 335 12.44 -23.09 -6.33
N GLN A 336 12.83 -22.93 -5.07
CA GLN A 336 12.52 -21.71 -4.30
C GLN A 336 13.20 -20.45 -4.87
N TRP A 337 14.43 -20.55 -5.39
CA TRP A 337 15.16 -19.41 -5.95
C TRP A 337 14.55 -18.98 -7.29
N PHE A 338 14.17 -19.96 -8.11
CA PHE A 338 13.46 -19.71 -9.34
C PHE A 338 12.13 -19.01 -9.07
N SER A 339 11.33 -19.50 -8.11
CA SER A 339 10.05 -18.87 -7.78
C SER A 339 10.21 -17.46 -7.18
N LYS A 340 11.21 -17.23 -6.33
CA LYS A 340 11.54 -15.90 -5.79
C LYS A 340 12.00 -14.95 -6.89
N TYR A 341 12.84 -15.41 -7.83
CA TYR A 341 13.27 -14.60 -8.97
C TYR A 341 12.06 -14.22 -9.84
N ILE A 342 11.22 -15.17 -10.19
CA ILE A 342 10.00 -14.92 -10.99
C ILE A 342 9.05 -13.95 -10.26
N LEU A 343 8.89 -14.05 -8.95
CA LEU A 343 8.14 -13.08 -8.16
C LEU A 343 8.71 -11.66 -8.29
N CYS A 344 10.04 -11.51 -8.14
CA CYS A 344 10.73 -10.22 -8.30
C CYS A 344 10.57 -9.66 -9.72
N LEU A 345 10.75 -10.51 -10.72
CA LEU A 345 10.59 -10.17 -12.13
C LEU A 345 9.17 -9.70 -12.45
N LEU A 346 8.15 -10.45 -12.06
CA LEU A 346 6.75 -10.10 -12.29
C LEU A 346 6.31 -8.85 -11.49
N SER A 347 7.01 -8.53 -10.41
CA SER A 347 6.79 -7.31 -9.60
C SER A 347 7.62 -6.10 -10.07
N SER A 348 8.44 -6.25 -11.10
CA SER A 348 9.28 -5.18 -11.66
C SER A 348 8.45 -4.12 -12.41
N PRO A 349 8.93 -2.87 -12.54
CA PRO A 349 8.28 -1.86 -13.36
C PRO A 349 8.00 -2.32 -14.79
N PHE A 350 8.96 -2.97 -15.43
CA PHE A 350 8.82 -3.53 -16.78
C PHE A 350 7.59 -4.45 -16.90
N MET A 351 7.43 -5.40 -15.98
CA MET A 351 6.29 -6.32 -16.00
C MET A 351 4.97 -5.67 -15.57
N ILE A 352 5.01 -4.70 -14.65
CA ILE A 352 3.82 -3.93 -14.26
C ILE A 352 3.30 -3.12 -15.46
N ASP A 353 4.18 -2.50 -16.23
CA ASP A 353 3.78 -1.73 -17.42
C ASP A 353 3.24 -2.66 -18.51
N PHE A 354 3.85 -3.83 -18.73
CA PHE A 354 3.28 -4.86 -19.59
C PHE A 354 1.88 -5.29 -19.12
N MET A 355 1.70 -5.62 -17.85
CA MET A 355 0.38 -6.01 -17.32
C MET A 355 -0.66 -4.90 -17.49
N ARG A 356 -0.28 -3.64 -17.30
CA ARG A 356 -1.17 -2.49 -17.55
C ARG A 356 -1.57 -2.38 -19.01
N SER A 357 -0.64 -2.59 -19.93
CA SER A 357 -0.91 -2.51 -21.38
C SER A 357 -1.91 -3.55 -21.88
N ILE A 358 -1.95 -4.72 -21.21
CA ILE A 358 -2.84 -5.83 -21.57
C ILE A 358 -4.18 -5.84 -20.81
N THR A 359 -4.44 -4.86 -19.94
CA THR A 359 -5.69 -4.80 -19.19
C THR A 359 -6.86 -4.31 -20.02
N ASN A 360 -8.06 -4.83 -19.69
CA ASN A 360 -9.33 -4.27 -20.15
C ASN A 360 -10.04 -3.61 -18.97
N LYS A 361 -10.61 -2.42 -19.20
CA LYS A 361 -11.42 -1.74 -18.19
C LYS A 361 -12.70 -2.55 -17.92
N SER A 362 -12.94 -2.85 -16.65
CA SER A 362 -14.12 -3.57 -16.18
C SER A 362 -14.88 -2.68 -15.19
N GLY A 363 -15.95 -2.03 -15.63
CA GLY A 363 -16.68 -1.07 -14.81
C GLY A 363 -15.96 0.29 -14.65
N GLN A 364 -16.30 1.05 -13.60
CA GLN A 364 -15.78 2.41 -13.42
C GLN A 364 -14.36 2.46 -12.83
N ALA A 365 -13.99 1.50 -11.97
CA ALA A 365 -12.77 1.55 -11.18
C ALA A 365 -11.88 0.30 -11.27
N PHE A 366 -12.31 -0.75 -11.98
CA PHE A 366 -11.58 -2.02 -12.05
C PHE A 366 -11.06 -2.32 -13.44
N TYR A 367 -9.94 -3.02 -13.46
CA TYR A 367 -9.25 -3.48 -14.67
C TYR A 367 -9.05 -4.99 -14.56
N ASN A 368 -9.24 -5.69 -15.67
CA ASN A 368 -9.12 -7.15 -15.76
C ASN A 368 -7.87 -7.48 -16.58
N ILE A 369 -6.96 -8.23 -15.98
CA ILE A 369 -5.80 -8.82 -16.67
C ILE A 369 -6.27 -10.10 -17.36
N GLY A 370 -6.18 -10.14 -18.69
CA GLY A 370 -6.50 -11.36 -19.45
C GLY A 370 -5.46 -12.44 -19.22
N LYS A 371 -5.88 -13.63 -18.76
CA LYS A 371 -5.00 -14.78 -18.50
C LYS A 371 -4.14 -15.13 -19.72
N GLU A 372 -4.77 -15.24 -20.88
CA GLU A 372 -4.10 -15.61 -22.14
C GLU A 372 -3.05 -14.55 -22.53
N ARG A 373 -3.39 -13.27 -22.38
CA ARG A 373 -2.45 -12.18 -22.63
C ARG A 373 -1.32 -12.15 -21.64
N LEU A 374 -1.57 -12.40 -20.34
CA LEU A 374 -0.52 -12.52 -19.33
C LEU A 374 0.46 -13.64 -19.67
N SER A 375 -0.05 -14.76 -20.20
CA SER A 375 0.78 -15.91 -20.55
C SER A 375 1.80 -15.65 -21.66
N THR A 376 1.58 -14.60 -22.49
CA THR A 376 2.52 -14.21 -23.56
C THR A 376 3.63 -13.28 -23.09
N ALA A 377 3.67 -12.89 -21.79
CA ALA A 377 4.72 -12.04 -21.26
C ALA A 377 6.13 -12.56 -21.57
N LEU A 378 7.01 -11.68 -22.02
CA LEU A 378 8.42 -11.96 -22.24
C LEU A 378 9.19 -11.80 -20.94
N LEU A 379 9.96 -12.82 -20.58
CA LEU A 379 10.71 -12.91 -19.34
C LEU A 379 12.20 -13.06 -19.61
N PRO A 380 13.06 -12.18 -19.09
CA PRO A 380 14.51 -12.38 -19.11
C PRO A 380 14.89 -13.39 -18.03
N ILE A 381 15.49 -14.50 -18.42
CA ILE A 381 15.84 -15.60 -17.52
C ILE A 381 17.37 -15.72 -17.42
N PRO A 382 17.97 -15.53 -16.22
CA PRO A 382 19.38 -15.82 -15.94
C PRO A 382 19.61 -17.31 -15.63
N PRO A 383 20.86 -17.76 -15.57
CA PRO A 383 21.23 -19.04 -14.98
C PRO A 383 20.70 -19.18 -13.54
N LEU A 384 20.37 -20.40 -13.11
CA LEU A 384 19.73 -20.64 -11.80
C LEU A 384 20.61 -20.16 -10.62
N VAL A 385 21.92 -20.32 -10.71
CA VAL A 385 22.86 -19.85 -9.68
C VAL A 385 22.87 -18.33 -9.58
N GLU A 386 22.85 -17.65 -10.72
CA GLU A 386 22.74 -16.18 -10.76
C GLU A 386 21.41 -15.69 -10.19
N GLN A 387 20.29 -16.38 -10.45
CA GLN A 387 19.00 -16.05 -9.82
C GLN A 387 19.08 -16.03 -8.30
N HIS A 388 19.78 -17.00 -7.70
CA HIS A 388 20.00 -17.02 -6.25
C HIS A 388 20.74 -15.76 -5.77
N ARG A 389 21.82 -15.37 -6.44
CA ARG A 389 22.58 -14.15 -6.08
C ARG A 389 21.76 -12.88 -6.26
N ILE A 390 20.99 -12.79 -7.35
CA ILE A 390 20.09 -11.67 -7.60
C ILE A 390 19.06 -11.54 -6.47
N VAL A 391 18.38 -12.64 -6.13
CA VAL A 391 17.37 -12.66 -5.07
C VAL A 391 17.98 -12.29 -3.72
N ALA A 392 19.11 -12.88 -3.36
CA ALA A 392 19.80 -12.58 -2.09
C ALA A 392 20.18 -11.09 -1.99
N GLN A 393 20.63 -10.49 -3.09
CA GLN A 393 20.96 -9.08 -3.14
C GLN A 393 19.71 -8.18 -3.03
N ILE A 394 18.60 -8.55 -3.69
CA ILE A 394 17.31 -7.85 -3.56
C ILE A 394 16.83 -7.89 -2.12
N GLU A 395 16.80 -9.08 -1.49
CA GLU A 395 16.36 -9.27 -0.09
C GLU A 395 17.19 -8.39 0.86
N LYS A 396 18.53 -8.41 0.71
CA LYS A 396 19.44 -7.57 1.50
C LYS A 396 19.16 -6.07 1.34
N LEU A 397 18.96 -5.60 0.11
CA LEU A 397 18.66 -4.18 -0.16
C LEU A 397 17.27 -3.80 0.35
N PHE A 398 16.28 -4.69 0.23
CA PHE A 398 14.92 -4.44 0.73
C PHE A 398 14.86 -4.36 2.25
N GLU A 399 15.71 -5.11 2.97
CA GLU A 399 15.84 -4.99 4.44
C GLU A 399 16.36 -3.62 4.86
N GLN A 400 17.30 -3.05 4.12
CA GLN A 400 17.83 -1.71 4.38
C GLN A 400 16.80 -0.58 4.13
N LEU A 401 15.73 -0.89 3.39
CA LEU A 401 14.63 0.03 3.06
C LEU A 401 13.35 -0.25 3.90
N ARG A 402 13.47 -0.93 5.03
CA ARG A 402 12.39 -1.13 6.01
C ARG A 402 12.42 -0.06 7.14
#